data_6aa3af49297b082214a1c80717e38b6f
#
_entry.id   6aa3af49297b082214a1c80717e38b6f
#
_cell.length_a   1.000
_cell.length_b   1.000
_cell.length_c   1.000
_cell.angle_alpha   90.00
_cell.angle_beta   90.00
_cell.angle_gamma   90.00
#
_symmetry.space_group_name_H-M   'P 1'
#
loop_
_entity.id
_entity.type
_entity.pdbx_description
1 polymer ?
#
loop_
_entity_poly.entity_id
_entity_poly.type
_entity_poly.pdbx_seq_one_letter_code
_entity_poly.pdbx_strand_id
1 'polypeptide(L)'
;TNAQYAAFVKATGHRKSGPPSRYAKNTLRMRGVNQPAVYVSWEDAKAYCEWRGRRLPSEAEWEKAMRGPDGRLWPWGNVEVPNAANWARVDDGFEVAAPVGRVKSDASPYGVMDGAGNVMEWVNDWYLEGAYAAASERNPESPEYGTYKVLRGAAYTSSGSDLRITARSKMMLDFRDETIGFRCAQSSAENGRSSGGVGPEKIIGNRSSRGSETRPK
;
A
#
# COMPACT_ATOMS: atom_id res chain seq x y z
N THR A 1 -8.66 -1.23 -6.96
CA THR A 1 -9.41 -0.83 -8.16
C THR A 1 -10.44 0.26 -7.86
N ASN A 2 -10.90 0.94 -8.92
CA ASN A 2 -11.98 1.93 -8.79
C ASN A 2 -13.23 1.36 -8.12
N ALA A 3 -13.63 0.12 -8.47
CA ALA A 3 -14.77 -0.53 -7.85
C ALA A 3 -14.57 -0.75 -6.34
N GLN A 4 -13.41 -1.22 -5.94
CA GLN A 4 -13.08 -1.47 -4.54
C GLN A 4 -13.03 -0.16 -3.73
N TYR A 5 -12.41 0.87 -4.29
CA TYR A 5 -12.35 2.17 -3.63
C TYR A 5 -13.73 2.85 -3.54
N ALA A 6 -14.57 2.71 -4.57
CA ALA A 6 -15.94 3.20 -4.52
C ALA A 6 -16.79 2.52 -3.41
N ALA A 7 -16.57 1.23 -3.15
CA ALA A 7 -17.19 0.52 -2.04
C ALA A 7 -16.78 1.10 -0.67
N PHE A 8 -15.49 1.43 -0.51
CA PHE A 8 -14.98 2.12 0.68
C PHE A 8 -15.63 3.49 0.88
N VAL A 9 -15.67 4.30 -0.17
CA VAL A 9 -16.32 5.63 -0.13
C VAL A 9 -17.79 5.51 0.26
N LYS A 10 -18.52 4.54 -0.32
CA LYS A 10 -19.92 4.29 0.02
C LYS A 10 -20.12 3.90 1.48
N ALA A 11 -19.21 3.08 2.03
CA ALA A 11 -19.32 2.56 3.40
C ALA A 11 -18.94 3.61 4.46
N THR A 12 -18.03 4.52 4.15
CA THR A 12 -17.38 5.41 5.15
C THR A 12 -17.68 6.90 4.95
N GLY A 13 -18.20 7.30 3.80
CA GLY A 13 -18.31 8.71 3.42
C GLY A 13 -16.97 9.37 3.06
N HIS A 14 -15.91 8.58 2.94
CA HIS A 14 -14.58 9.10 2.61
C HIS A 14 -14.56 9.81 1.25
N ARG A 15 -13.55 10.62 1.00
CA ARG A 15 -13.34 11.33 -0.26
C ARG A 15 -13.24 10.37 -1.44
N LYS A 16 -13.90 10.71 -2.55
CA LYS A 16 -13.82 9.93 -3.79
C LYS A 16 -12.43 10.01 -4.42
N SER A 17 -12.00 8.93 -5.05
CA SER A 17 -10.89 8.94 -6.00
C SER A 17 -11.27 9.70 -7.28
N GLY A 18 -10.26 10.07 -8.04
CA GLY A 18 -10.45 10.78 -9.30
C GLY A 18 -10.18 12.28 -9.21
N PRO A 19 -10.00 12.94 -10.37
CA PRO A 19 -9.57 14.33 -10.45
C PRO A 19 -10.66 15.27 -9.93
N PRO A 20 -10.26 16.49 -9.55
CA PRO A 20 -11.18 17.59 -9.40
C PRO A 20 -12.02 17.76 -10.67
N SER A 21 -13.28 18.18 -10.53
CA SER A 21 -14.24 18.30 -11.65
C SER A 21 -13.71 19.11 -12.85
N ARG A 22 -12.82 20.09 -12.60
CA ARG A 22 -12.19 20.90 -13.64
C ARG A 22 -11.26 20.14 -14.59
N TYR A 23 -10.76 18.96 -14.16
CA TYR A 23 -9.86 18.10 -14.95
C TYR A 23 -10.56 16.84 -15.47
N ALA A 24 -11.86 16.72 -15.24
CA ALA A 24 -12.61 15.48 -15.50
C ALA A 24 -12.62 15.01 -16.96
N LYS A 25 -12.34 15.91 -17.93
CA LYS A 25 -12.39 15.56 -19.37
C LYS A 25 -11.33 14.54 -19.79
N ASN A 26 -10.12 14.61 -19.21
CA ASN A 26 -8.99 13.74 -19.61
C ASN A 26 -9.00 12.39 -18.85
N THR A 27 -9.82 12.23 -17.86
CA THR A 27 -9.78 11.06 -16.96
C THR A 27 -10.95 10.09 -17.14
N LEU A 28 -11.82 10.31 -18.13
CA LEU A 28 -12.88 9.35 -18.46
C LEU A 28 -12.31 7.97 -18.80
N ARG A 29 -11.10 7.91 -19.38
CA ARG A 29 -10.38 6.69 -19.73
C ARG A 29 -9.86 5.92 -18.52
N MET A 30 -9.79 6.56 -17.34
CA MET A 30 -9.27 5.98 -16.07
C MET A 30 -10.38 5.53 -15.12
N ARG A 31 -11.65 5.47 -15.60
CA ARG A 31 -12.82 5.16 -14.75
C ARG A 31 -13.33 3.74 -14.86
N GLY A 32 -12.64 2.88 -15.58
CA GLY A 32 -12.99 1.46 -15.65
C GLY A 32 -12.99 0.84 -14.25
N VAL A 33 -13.98 0.01 -13.96
CA VAL A 33 -14.17 -0.61 -12.64
C VAL A 33 -12.96 -1.39 -12.16
N ASN A 34 -12.22 -1.98 -13.09
CA ASN A 34 -11.01 -2.78 -12.83
C ASN A 34 -9.70 -1.99 -12.99
N GLN A 35 -9.74 -0.71 -13.38
CA GLN A 35 -8.56 0.13 -13.39
C GLN A 35 -8.16 0.52 -11.97
N PRO A 36 -6.86 0.88 -11.73
CA PRO A 36 -6.40 1.31 -10.43
C PRO A 36 -7.15 2.57 -9.96
N ALA A 37 -7.41 2.67 -8.68
CA ALA A 37 -7.89 3.90 -8.07
C ALA A 37 -6.73 4.90 -7.99
N VAL A 38 -6.88 6.03 -8.67
CA VAL A 38 -5.89 7.11 -8.75
C VAL A 38 -6.46 8.42 -8.23
N TYR A 39 -5.64 9.48 -8.17
CA TYR A 39 -5.97 10.72 -7.49
C TYR A 39 -6.29 10.50 -6.00
N VAL A 40 -5.55 9.62 -5.37
CA VAL A 40 -5.60 9.31 -3.95
C VAL A 40 -4.33 9.80 -3.27
N SER A 41 -4.47 10.47 -2.12
CA SER A 41 -3.34 10.86 -1.29
C SER A 41 -2.81 9.65 -0.51
N TRP A 42 -1.67 9.81 0.16
CA TRP A 42 -1.16 8.77 1.04
C TRP A 42 -2.15 8.44 2.18
N GLU A 43 -2.80 9.48 2.72
CA GLU A 43 -3.81 9.31 3.77
C GLU A 43 -5.05 8.59 3.27
N ASP A 44 -5.50 8.89 2.04
CA ASP A 44 -6.62 8.18 1.41
C ASP A 44 -6.30 6.68 1.22
N ALA A 45 -5.08 6.38 0.77
CA ALA A 45 -4.60 5.02 0.56
C ALA A 45 -4.49 4.24 1.89
N LYS A 46 -3.93 4.88 2.92
CA LYS A 46 -3.83 4.32 4.27
C LYS A 46 -5.22 4.03 4.84
N ALA A 47 -6.12 5.00 4.82
CA ALA A 47 -7.49 4.83 5.33
C ALA A 47 -8.25 3.69 4.64
N TYR A 48 -8.07 3.54 3.31
CA TYR A 48 -8.66 2.41 2.59
C TYR A 48 -8.09 1.07 3.08
N CYS A 49 -6.77 0.95 3.20
CA CYS A 49 -6.15 -0.30 3.64
C CYS A 49 -6.57 -0.66 5.08
N GLU A 50 -6.63 0.31 5.99
CA GLU A 50 -7.11 0.12 7.36
C GLU A 50 -8.59 -0.32 7.41
N TRP A 51 -9.45 0.29 6.59
CA TRP A 51 -10.85 -0.14 6.46
C TRP A 51 -10.96 -1.60 6.01
N ARG A 52 -10.02 -2.07 5.19
CA ARG A 52 -9.94 -3.48 4.75
C ARG A 52 -9.31 -4.41 5.79
N GLY A 53 -8.96 -3.94 6.99
CA GLY A 53 -8.20 -4.71 7.98
C GLY A 53 -6.77 -5.01 7.52
N ARG A 54 -6.19 -4.12 6.72
CA ARG A 54 -4.86 -4.21 6.13
C ARG A 54 -4.07 -2.93 6.39
N ARG A 55 -2.89 -2.83 5.82
CA ARG A 55 -2.03 -1.64 5.87
C ARG A 55 -1.38 -1.38 4.52
N LEU A 56 -0.77 -0.23 4.34
CA LEU A 56 0.18 -0.04 3.24
C LEU A 56 1.39 -0.97 3.45
N PRO A 57 2.00 -1.50 2.39
CA PRO A 57 3.28 -2.21 2.51
C PRO A 57 4.37 -1.24 2.96
N SER A 58 5.38 -1.71 3.65
CA SER A 58 6.63 -0.97 3.75
C SER A 58 7.33 -0.93 2.39
N GLU A 59 8.25 0.01 2.21
CA GLU A 59 9.05 0.11 1.00
C GLU A 59 9.83 -1.20 0.74
N ALA A 60 10.41 -1.77 1.79
CA ALA A 60 11.15 -3.02 1.70
C ALA A 60 10.25 -4.22 1.35
N GLU A 61 9.05 -4.29 1.92
CA GLU A 61 8.05 -5.33 1.58
C GLU A 61 7.63 -5.23 0.11
N TRP A 62 7.38 -4.01 -0.36
CA TRP A 62 7.03 -3.76 -1.74
C TRP A 62 8.15 -4.21 -2.68
N GLU A 63 9.40 -3.77 -2.43
CA GLU A 63 10.56 -4.16 -3.25
C GLU A 63 10.76 -5.67 -3.24
N LYS A 64 10.71 -6.32 -2.07
CA LYS A 64 10.85 -7.77 -1.96
C LYS A 64 9.79 -8.51 -2.76
N ALA A 65 8.53 -8.06 -2.69
CA ALA A 65 7.42 -8.68 -3.41
C ALA A 65 7.58 -8.59 -4.93
N MET A 66 8.14 -7.50 -5.44
CA MET A 66 8.34 -7.27 -6.88
C MET A 66 9.66 -7.88 -7.38
N ARG A 67 10.72 -7.79 -6.60
CA ARG A 67 12.07 -8.15 -7.02
C ARG A 67 12.39 -9.63 -6.86
N GLY A 68 11.70 -10.32 -5.97
CA GLY A 68 11.98 -11.71 -5.66
C GLY A 68 13.27 -11.94 -4.87
N PRO A 69 13.82 -13.18 -4.87
CA PRO A 69 14.97 -13.55 -4.06
C PRO A 69 16.33 -13.28 -4.74
N ASP A 70 16.36 -13.06 -6.04
CA ASP A 70 17.58 -13.03 -6.87
C ASP A 70 18.08 -11.64 -7.24
N GLY A 71 17.43 -10.59 -6.74
CA GLY A 71 17.90 -9.22 -6.91
C GLY A 71 17.76 -8.64 -8.32
N ARG A 72 16.82 -9.16 -9.12
CA ARG A 72 16.56 -8.75 -10.51
C ARG A 72 16.23 -7.27 -10.66
N LEU A 73 16.39 -6.75 -11.90
CA LEU A 73 16.12 -5.36 -12.24
C LEU A 73 14.62 -5.08 -12.42
N TRP A 74 13.91 -6.00 -13.05
CA TRP A 74 12.47 -5.93 -13.32
C TRP A 74 11.74 -7.16 -12.76
N PRO A 75 10.42 -7.13 -12.60
CA PRO A 75 9.67 -8.30 -12.12
C PRO A 75 9.93 -9.57 -12.94
N TRP A 76 10.08 -9.43 -14.26
CA TRP A 76 10.31 -10.54 -15.20
C TRP A 76 11.80 -10.96 -15.32
N GLY A 77 12.75 -10.27 -14.72
CA GLY A 77 14.18 -10.62 -14.75
C GLY A 77 15.11 -9.47 -15.09
N ASN A 78 16.25 -9.78 -15.74
CA ASN A 78 17.33 -8.82 -16.04
C ASN A 78 17.46 -8.49 -17.52
N VAL A 79 16.60 -9.05 -18.36
CA VAL A 79 16.59 -8.81 -19.81
C VAL A 79 15.43 -7.87 -20.11
N GLU A 80 15.70 -6.83 -20.89
CA GLU A 80 14.65 -5.93 -21.36
C GLU A 80 13.70 -6.70 -22.28
N VAL A 81 12.41 -6.68 -21.96
CA VAL A 81 11.36 -7.31 -22.74
C VAL A 81 10.38 -6.23 -23.18
N PRO A 82 10.25 -5.97 -24.50
CA PRO A 82 9.27 -5.04 -25.01
C PRO A 82 7.86 -5.42 -24.54
N ASN A 83 7.05 -4.44 -24.17
CA ASN A 83 5.67 -4.61 -23.75
C ASN A 83 5.50 -5.51 -22.49
N ALA A 84 6.55 -5.69 -21.69
CA ALA A 84 6.47 -6.48 -20.46
C ALA A 84 5.66 -5.79 -19.36
N ALA A 85 5.52 -4.46 -19.42
CA ALA A 85 4.76 -3.65 -18.49
C ALA A 85 4.01 -2.54 -19.25
N ASN A 86 3.07 -1.88 -18.59
CA ASN A 86 2.39 -0.70 -19.13
C ASN A 86 3.20 0.56 -18.76
N TRP A 87 3.90 1.14 -19.76
CA TRP A 87 4.73 2.34 -19.62
C TRP A 87 4.79 3.17 -20.91
N ALA A 88 5.36 4.36 -20.86
CA ALA A 88 5.49 5.21 -22.04
C ALA A 88 6.31 4.54 -23.16
N ARG A 89 5.89 4.70 -24.39
CA ARG A 89 6.54 4.21 -25.62
C ARG A 89 6.34 2.73 -25.96
N VAL A 90 5.43 2.03 -25.30
CA VAL A 90 5.11 0.66 -25.69
C VAL A 90 3.72 0.58 -26.28
N ASP A 91 3.58 -0.30 -27.25
CA ASP A 91 2.29 -0.68 -27.82
C ASP A 91 1.76 -1.90 -27.04
N ASP A 92 1.41 -1.66 -25.80
CA ASP A 92 0.83 -2.65 -24.88
C ASP A 92 -0.72 -2.70 -24.98
N GLY A 93 -1.29 -1.87 -25.84
CA GLY A 93 -2.73 -1.74 -26.07
C GLY A 93 -3.43 -0.81 -25.08
N PHE A 94 -2.68 -0.06 -24.25
CA PHE A 94 -3.26 0.87 -23.27
C PHE A 94 -2.65 2.27 -23.40
N GLU A 95 -3.49 3.27 -23.64
CA GLU A 95 -3.06 4.69 -23.69
C GLU A 95 -2.88 5.30 -22.29
N VAL A 96 -3.46 4.68 -21.27
CA VAL A 96 -3.47 5.09 -19.86
C VAL A 96 -3.31 3.85 -18.99
N ALA A 97 -3.46 3.98 -17.69
CA ALA A 97 -3.37 2.81 -16.80
C ALA A 97 -4.31 1.69 -17.24
N ALA A 98 -3.76 0.49 -17.36
CA ALA A 98 -4.47 -0.73 -17.69
C ALA A 98 -5.39 -1.18 -16.54
N PRO A 99 -6.39 -2.02 -16.79
CA PRO A 99 -7.03 -2.78 -15.73
C PRO A 99 -6.00 -3.60 -14.97
N VAL A 100 -6.10 -3.64 -13.64
CA VAL A 100 -5.10 -4.30 -12.79
C VAL A 100 -4.90 -5.76 -13.18
N GLY A 101 -3.64 -6.21 -13.17
CA GLY A 101 -3.26 -7.57 -13.53
C GLY A 101 -3.49 -7.93 -14.99
N ARG A 102 -3.63 -6.96 -15.89
CA ARG A 102 -3.84 -7.23 -17.32
C ARG A 102 -2.54 -7.58 -18.05
N VAL A 103 -1.44 -6.93 -17.71
CA VAL A 103 -0.12 -7.17 -18.31
C VAL A 103 0.54 -8.33 -17.57
N LYS A 104 0.37 -9.55 -18.09
CA LYS A 104 0.82 -10.78 -17.41
C LYS A 104 2.34 -10.94 -17.32
N SER A 105 3.07 -10.33 -18.25
CA SER A 105 4.53 -10.33 -18.30
C SER A 105 5.18 -9.57 -17.15
N ASP A 106 4.45 -8.66 -16.50
CA ASP A 106 4.90 -7.92 -15.30
C ASP A 106 4.74 -8.71 -13.98
N ALA A 107 4.58 -10.02 -14.06
CA ALA A 107 4.47 -10.83 -12.85
C ALA A 107 5.84 -11.06 -12.20
N SER A 108 5.95 -10.74 -10.91
CA SER A 108 7.13 -11.04 -10.09
C SER A 108 7.26 -12.55 -9.82
N PRO A 109 8.38 -13.03 -9.27
CA PRO A 109 8.53 -14.43 -8.86
C PRO A 109 7.48 -14.92 -7.87
N TYR A 110 6.86 -13.99 -7.15
CA TYR A 110 5.78 -14.29 -6.20
C TYR A 110 4.38 -14.09 -6.81
N GLY A 111 4.29 -13.83 -8.12
CA GLY A 111 3.03 -13.62 -8.83
C GLY A 111 2.39 -12.24 -8.59
N VAL A 112 3.11 -11.30 -8.01
CA VAL A 112 2.63 -9.92 -7.84
C VAL A 112 2.81 -9.17 -9.16
N MET A 113 1.79 -8.44 -9.59
CA MET A 113 1.72 -7.78 -10.90
C MET A 113 1.62 -6.27 -10.76
N ASP A 114 1.79 -5.55 -11.88
CA ASP A 114 1.67 -4.10 -12.01
C ASP A 114 2.71 -3.33 -11.16
N GLY A 115 3.94 -3.88 -11.03
CA GLY A 115 5.00 -3.27 -10.23
C GLY A 115 6.02 -2.47 -11.03
N ALA A 116 6.17 -2.74 -12.33
CA ALA A 116 7.13 -2.03 -13.19
C ALA A 116 6.47 -0.99 -14.10
N GLY A 117 5.17 -0.75 -13.96
CA GLY A 117 4.40 0.19 -14.77
C GLY A 117 3.01 0.38 -14.20
N ASN A 118 2.08 0.77 -15.04
CA ASN A 118 0.70 1.03 -14.70
C ASN A 118 0.54 2.31 -13.88
N VAL A 119 0.68 2.28 -12.55
CA VAL A 119 0.71 3.46 -11.68
C VAL A 119 1.77 3.31 -10.60
N MET A 120 2.39 4.42 -10.20
CA MET A 120 3.23 4.46 -9.00
C MET A 120 2.37 4.18 -7.77
N GLU A 121 2.97 3.64 -6.71
CA GLU A 121 2.25 3.20 -5.54
C GLU A 121 2.77 3.81 -4.25
N TRP A 122 1.85 4.35 -3.47
CA TRP A 122 2.14 4.76 -2.11
C TRP A 122 2.56 3.56 -1.25
N VAL A 123 3.67 3.72 -0.53
CA VAL A 123 4.08 2.81 0.54
C VAL A 123 4.06 3.53 1.89
N ASN A 124 4.25 2.80 2.97
CA ASN A 124 4.11 3.38 4.32
C ASN A 124 5.23 4.36 4.69
N ASP A 125 6.39 4.21 4.08
CA ASP A 125 7.65 4.81 4.52
C ASP A 125 7.75 6.30 4.23
N TRP A 126 8.41 7.04 5.15
CA TRP A 126 8.92 8.36 4.88
C TRP A 126 10.19 8.26 4.01
N TYR A 127 10.33 9.17 3.07
CA TYR A 127 11.51 9.20 2.23
C TYR A 127 12.68 9.84 2.98
N LEU A 128 13.77 9.12 3.07
CA LEU A 128 15.06 9.60 3.50
C LEU A 128 16.11 9.15 2.47
N GLU A 129 16.91 10.10 1.99
CA GLU A 129 18.05 9.78 1.16
C GLU A 129 19.09 8.99 1.98
N GLY A 130 19.61 7.89 1.42
CA GLY A 130 20.54 7.03 2.14
C GLY A 130 19.94 6.16 3.24
N ALA A 131 18.61 6.10 3.40
CA ALA A 131 17.95 5.28 4.42
C ALA A 131 18.45 3.83 4.45
N TYR A 132 18.73 3.24 3.30
CA TYR A 132 19.20 1.86 3.20
C TYR A 132 20.59 1.62 3.76
N ALA A 133 21.49 2.64 3.79
CA ALA A 133 22.83 2.48 4.32
C ALA A 133 22.86 2.22 5.84
N ALA A 134 21.82 2.69 6.55
CA ALA A 134 21.68 2.53 7.98
C ALA A 134 20.57 1.55 8.38
N ALA A 135 19.87 0.95 7.39
CA ALA A 135 18.74 0.10 7.65
C ALA A 135 19.14 -1.28 8.17
N SER A 136 18.31 -1.87 9.01
CA SER A 136 18.42 -3.26 9.41
C SER A 136 18.27 -4.19 8.18
N GLU A 137 19.07 -5.27 8.13
CA GLU A 137 18.94 -6.31 7.09
C GLU A 137 17.59 -7.05 7.16
N ARG A 138 16.99 -7.09 8.34
CA ARG A 138 15.70 -7.76 8.57
C ARG A 138 14.66 -6.74 8.99
N ASN A 139 13.52 -6.73 8.26
CA ASN A 139 12.40 -5.86 8.53
C ASN A 139 12.84 -4.40 8.75
N PRO A 140 13.51 -3.77 7.76
CA PRO A 140 13.96 -2.40 7.91
C PRO A 140 12.78 -1.50 8.25
N GLU A 141 12.98 -0.65 9.23
CA GLU A 141 11.96 0.29 9.68
C GLU A 141 12.07 1.60 8.89
N SER A 142 10.91 2.19 8.64
CA SER A 142 10.80 3.53 8.09
C SER A 142 11.33 4.55 9.10
N PRO A 143 11.94 5.65 8.65
CA PRO A 143 12.12 6.82 9.51
C PRO A 143 10.79 7.21 10.19
N GLU A 144 10.86 7.65 11.44
CA GLU A 144 9.65 8.03 12.21
C GLU A 144 8.91 9.21 11.59
N TYR A 145 9.65 10.13 10.96
CA TYR A 145 9.11 11.34 10.35
C TYR A 145 9.87 11.74 9.09
N GLY A 146 9.26 12.59 8.28
CA GLY A 146 9.84 13.11 7.06
C GLY A 146 8.92 14.16 6.40
N THR A 147 9.38 14.73 5.30
CA THR A 147 8.60 15.68 4.50
C THR A 147 7.82 14.98 3.39
N TYR A 148 8.37 13.89 2.87
CA TYR A 148 7.82 13.18 1.72
C TYR A 148 7.59 11.71 2.04
N LYS A 149 6.50 11.16 1.49
CA LYS A 149 6.25 9.72 1.47
C LYS A 149 6.88 9.10 0.24
N VAL A 150 7.31 7.85 0.39
CA VAL A 150 7.90 7.09 -0.71
C VAL A 150 6.81 6.63 -1.68
N LEU A 151 7.12 6.75 -2.97
CA LEU A 151 6.42 6.13 -4.08
C LEU A 151 7.32 5.07 -4.71
N ARG A 152 6.73 3.94 -5.05
CA ARG A 152 7.43 2.83 -5.68
C ARG A 152 6.76 2.43 -7.00
N GLY A 153 7.54 1.74 -7.84
CA GLY A 153 7.11 1.40 -9.18
C GLY A 153 7.16 2.56 -10.16
N ALA A 154 6.64 2.32 -11.34
CA ALA A 154 6.56 3.30 -12.41
C ALA A 154 5.10 3.48 -12.85
N ALA A 155 4.82 4.57 -13.55
CA ALA A 155 3.51 4.82 -14.14
C ALA A 155 3.50 4.53 -15.64
N TYR A 156 2.31 4.46 -16.23
CA TYR A 156 2.12 4.35 -17.68
C TYR A 156 2.75 5.51 -18.48
N THR A 157 3.11 6.60 -17.81
CA THR A 157 3.80 7.77 -18.38
C THR A 157 5.31 7.75 -18.18
N SER A 158 5.83 6.80 -17.41
CA SER A 158 7.26 6.74 -17.03
C SER A 158 8.14 6.27 -18.18
N SER A 159 9.42 6.61 -18.14
CA SER A 159 10.43 6.15 -19.08
C SER A 159 11.07 4.82 -18.65
N GLY A 160 11.77 4.14 -19.58
CA GLY A 160 12.34 2.82 -19.34
C GLY A 160 13.28 2.70 -18.14
N SER A 161 14.03 3.77 -17.80
CA SER A 161 14.91 3.77 -16.62
C SER A 161 14.17 3.69 -15.29
N ASP A 162 12.93 4.19 -15.26
CA ASP A 162 12.11 4.27 -14.07
C ASP A 162 11.41 2.94 -13.74
N LEU A 163 11.37 2.01 -14.72
CA LEU A 163 10.73 0.69 -14.58
C LEU A 163 11.48 -0.25 -13.65
N ARG A 164 12.74 0.07 -13.29
CA ARG A 164 13.51 -0.78 -12.36
C ARG A 164 12.84 -0.83 -11.00
N ILE A 165 12.74 -2.03 -10.45
CA ILE A 165 12.10 -2.23 -9.15
C ILE A 165 12.80 -1.46 -8.03
N THR A 166 14.10 -1.15 -8.18
CA THR A 166 14.85 -0.34 -7.22
C THR A 166 14.64 1.16 -7.36
N ALA A 167 13.93 1.63 -8.40
CA ALA A 167 13.63 3.04 -8.57
C ALA A 167 12.75 3.53 -7.40
N ARG A 168 13.12 4.69 -6.86
CA ARG A 168 12.43 5.35 -5.75
C ARG A 168 11.96 6.72 -6.18
N SER A 169 10.74 7.04 -5.86
CA SER A 169 10.20 8.39 -5.99
C SER A 169 9.65 8.87 -4.64
N LYS A 170 9.37 10.15 -4.56
CA LYS A 170 8.85 10.76 -3.33
C LYS A 170 7.85 11.85 -3.66
N MET A 171 6.84 12.01 -2.81
CA MET A 171 5.86 13.07 -2.96
C MET A 171 5.31 13.49 -1.59
N MET A 172 4.75 14.70 -1.53
CA MET A 172 4.02 15.17 -0.34
C MET A 172 2.83 14.27 -0.08
N LEU A 173 2.52 14.02 1.19
CA LEU A 173 1.50 13.05 1.59
C LEU A 173 0.07 13.40 1.14
N ASP A 174 -0.22 14.66 0.87
CA ASP A 174 -1.51 15.17 0.39
C ASP A 174 -1.62 15.24 -1.14
N PHE A 175 -0.52 14.99 -1.86
CA PHE A 175 -0.48 15.05 -3.31
C PHE A 175 -1.34 13.95 -3.95
N ARG A 176 -1.97 14.29 -5.08
CA ARG A 176 -2.92 13.43 -5.79
C ARG A 176 -2.75 13.60 -7.30
N ASP A 177 -2.50 12.52 -7.99
CA ASP A 177 -2.26 12.52 -9.42
C ASP A 177 -2.85 11.28 -10.10
N GLU A 178 -3.01 11.34 -11.44
CA GLU A 178 -3.53 10.22 -12.25
C GLU A 178 -2.54 9.07 -12.40
N THR A 179 -1.28 9.31 -12.06
CA THR A 179 -0.20 8.32 -12.14
C THR A 179 0.07 7.64 -10.81
N ILE A 180 -0.67 7.98 -9.75
CA ILE A 180 -0.42 7.49 -8.38
C ILE A 180 -1.64 6.76 -7.84
N GLY A 181 -1.42 5.50 -7.47
CA GLY A 181 -2.35 4.64 -6.78
C GLY A 181 -1.71 3.99 -5.55
N PHE A 182 -2.15 2.79 -5.20
CA PHE A 182 -1.61 2.03 -4.07
C PHE A 182 -2.04 0.58 -4.09
N ARG A 183 -1.37 -0.22 -3.27
CA ARG A 183 -1.81 -1.56 -2.87
C ARG A 183 -1.75 -1.72 -1.36
N CYS A 184 -2.48 -2.70 -0.83
CA CYS A 184 -2.43 -3.04 0.59
C CYS A 184 -1.63 -4.32 0.82
N ALA A 185 -0.99 -4.39 1.98
CA ALA A 185 -0.36 -5.58 2.53
C ALA A 185 -1.15 -6.08 3.74
N GLN A 186 -1.01 -7.35 4.03
CA GLN A 186 -1.55 -7.97 5.24
C GLN A 186 -0.39 -8.60 5.98
N SER A 187 -0.28 -8.29 7.28
CA SER A 187 0.69 -8.98 8.13
C SER A 187 0.28 -10.45 8.26
N SER A 188 1.25 -11.37 8.17
CA SER A 188 1.02 -12.75 8.54
C SER A 188 0.59 -12.80 10.01
N ALA A 189 -0.44 -13.55 10.34
CA ALA A 189 -0.72 -13.86 11.74
C ALA A 189 0.54 -14.48 12.34
N GLU A 190 1.08 -13.89 13.39
CA GLU A 190 2.14 -14.54 14.16
C GLU A 190 1.58 -15.88 14.62
N ASN A 191 2.19 -16.97 14.18
CA ASN A 191 1.90 -18.28 14.69
C ASN A 191 2.16 -18.25 16.19
N GLY A 192 1.09 -18.18 16.99
CA GLY A 192 0.96 -18.24 18.42
C GLY A 192 2.25 -18.43 19.22
N ARG A 193 2.95 -17.33 19.51
CA ARG A 193 3.72 -17.20 20.73
C ARG A 193 3.03 -16.14 21.57
N SER A 194 2.18 -16.61 22.47
CA SER A 194 1.62 -15.80 23.53
C SER A 194 2.77 -15.21 24.37
N SER A 195 3.10 -13.95 24.11
CA SER A 195 3.71 -13.14 25.15
C SER A 195 2.63 -12.95 26.21
N GLY A 196 2.80 -13.58 27.37
CA GLY A 196 1.90 -13.47 28.50
C GLY A 196 1.77 -12.01 28.94
N GLY A 197 0.79 -11.34 28.39
CA GLY A 197 0.29 -10.08 28.91
C GLY A 197 -0.55 -10.39 30.12
N VAL A 198 -0.05 -10.02 31.29
CA VAL A 198 -0.80 -10.02 32.56
C VAL A 198 -2.03 -9.14 32.36
N GLY A 199 -3.19 -9.74 32.22
CA GLY A 199 -4.47 -9.04 32.20
C GLY A 199 -4.74 -8.41 33.57
N PRO A 200 -5.48 -7.28 33.63
CA PRO A 200 -5.77 -6.63 34.89
C PRO A 200 -6.59 -7.57 35.83
N GLU A 201 -6.06 -7.80 37.02
CA GLU A 201 -6.72 -8.52 38.10
C GLU A 201 -8.12 -7.94 38.37
N LYS A 202 -9.12 -8.79 38.24
CA LYS A 202 -10.47 -8.49 38.74
C LYS A 202 -10.42 -8.43 40.26
N ILE A 203 -10.51 -7.24 40.80
CA ILE A 203 -10.75 -7.04 42.23
C ILE A 203 -12.17 -7.54 42.53
N ILE A 204 -12.28 -8.74 43.11
CA ILE A 204 -13.53 -9.28 43.61
C ILE A 204 -13.75 -8.63 45.01
N GLY A 205 -14.68 -7.70 45.05
CA GLY A 205 -15.12 -7.10 46.31
C GLY A 205 -15.82 -8.13 47.19
N ASN A 206 -15.21 -8.40 48.33
CA ASN A 206 -15.74 -9.28 49.39
C ASN A 206 -16.88 -8.56 50.10
N ARG A 207 -18.14 -8.97 49.89
CA ARG A 207 -19.27 -8.56 50.71
C ARG A 207 -19.27 -9.36 52.01
N SER A 208 -18.88 -8.74 53.09
CA SER A 208 -19.07 -9.29 54.43
C SER A 208 -20.56 -9.25 54.81
N SER A 209 -21.10 -10.42 55.08
CA SER A 209 -22.41 -10.67 55.69
C SER A 209 -22.45 -10.10 57.09
N ARG A 210 -23.46 -9.29 57.41
CA ARG A 210 -23.84 -8.89 58.76
C ARG A 210 -24.53 -10.07 59.45
N GLY A 211 -23.92 -10.60 60.45
CA GLY A 211 -24.56 -11.42 61.44
C GLY A 211 -25.21 -10.56 62.52
N SER A 212 -26.47 -10.78 62.74
CA SER A 212 -27.25 -10.26 63.82
C SER A 212 -26.91 -11.01 65.11
N GLU A 213 -26.59 -10.30 66.18
CA GLU A 213 -26.67 -10.86 67.53
C GLU A 213 -27.34 -9.89 68.50
N THR A 214 -28.27 -10.46 69.17
CA THR A 214 -29.22 -9.94 70.14
C THR A 214 -28.57 -9.57 71.51
N ARG A 215 -29.10 -8.51 72.11
CA ARG A 215 -28.90 -8.20 73.54
C ARG A 215 -29.59 -9.24 74.42
N PRO A 216 -29.09 -9.39 75.67
CA PRO A 216 -29.98 -9.09 76.83
C PRO A 216 -29.30 -8.34 77.96
N LYS A 217 -30.19 -7.59 78.63
CA LYS A 217 -30.21 -6.95 79.99
C LYS A 217 -29.16 -5.89 80.28
#